data_139602cbda29784da36a8feee325382a
#
_entry.id   139602cbda29784da36a8feee325382a
#
_cell.length_a   1.000
_cell.length_b   1.000
_cell.length_c   1.000
_cell.angle_alpha   90.00
_cell.angle_beta   90.00
_cell.angle_gamma   90.00
#
_symmetry.space_group_name_H-M   'P 1'
#
loop_
_entity.id
_entity.type
_entity.pdbx_description
1 polymer ?
#
loop_
_entity_poly.entity_id
_entity_poly.type
_entity_poly.pdbx_seq_one_letter_code
_entity_poly.pdbx_strand_id
1 'polypeptide(L)'
;LTVKESIRVASDISGEPRIMLPSLYCTVFGTLTAMFYCRMVEMRPVRSMGAVKKGALRSYLIGIAVGIVLMSAITLLSVLFGVNSIAVRSGINFGMIALYFGGFLVQGMSEEFIFRGYLMNSVGGKHSAALAVGISALAFGLAHAANPGFNALALLNLVLFAVFASLYMLNSDNIW
;
A
#
# COMPACT_ATOMS: atom_id res chain seq x y z
N LEU A 1 30.77 -0.01 -6.20
CA LEU A 1 29.70 0.16 -5.20
C LEU A 1 29.40 -1.20 -4.57
N THR A 2 29.42 -1.28 -3.26
CA THR A 2 28.91 -2.47 -2.55
C THR A 2 27.38 -2.54 -2.69
N VAL A 3 26.80 -3.74 -2.50
CA VAL A 3 25.33 -3.89 -2.52
C VAL A 3 24.65 -2.92 -1.54
N LYS A 4 25.25 -2.72 -0.36
CA LYS A 4 24.73 -1.80 0.67
C LYS A 4 24.76 -0.34 0.20
N GLU A 5 25.82 0.08 -0.47
CA GLU A 5 25.93 1.43 -1.05
C GLU A 5 24.94 1.62 -2.19
N SER A 6 24.77 0.62 -3.05
CA SER A 6 23.80 0.67 -4.15
C SER A 6 22.36 0.80 -3.63
N ILE A 7 22.00 0.07 -2.58
CA ILE A 7 20.68 0.16 -1.92
C ILE A 7 20.49 1.56 -1.31
N ARG A 8 21.52 2.11 -0.64
CA ARG A 8 21.44 3.45 -0.06
C ARG A 8 21.24 4.52 -1.12
N VAL A 9 22.03 4.48 -2.19
CA VAL A 9 21.91 5.44 -3.32
C VAL A 9 20.52 5.32 -3.96
N ALA A 10 20.03 4.11 -4.20
CA ALA A 10 18.69 3.90 -4.74
C ALA A 10 17.60 4.46 -3.82
N SER A 11 17.74 4.27 -2.49
CA SER A 11 16.85 4.81 -1.47
C SER A 11 16.84 6.34 -1.45
N ASP A 12 18.02 6.97 -1.50
CA ASP A 12 18.15 8.43 -1.48
C ASP A 12 17.52 9.05 -2.75
N ILE A 13 17.77 8.44 -3.91
CA ILE A 13 17.22 8.87 -5.20
C ILE A 13 15.69 8.69 -5.22
N SER A 14 15.16 7.56 -4.72
CA SER A 14 13.72 7.28 -4.72
C SER A 14 12.93 8.23 -3.83
N GLY A 15 13.55 8.84 -2.82
CA GLY A 15 12.96 9.85 -1.95
C GLY A 15 12.85 11.25 -2.58
N GLU A 16 13.53 11.51 -3.70
CA GLU A 16 13.43 12.81 -4.35
C GLU A 16 12.03 13.06 -4.95
N PRO A 17 11.44 14.25 -4.72
CA PRO A 17 10.09 14.57 -5.22
C PRO A 17 9.92 14.37 -6.73
N ARG A 18 10.96 14.61 -7.51
CA ARG A 18 10.95 14.45 -8.98
C ARG A 18 10.83 13.00 -9.43
N ILE A 19 11.23 12.05 -8.60
CA ILE A 19 11.16 10.62 -8.87
C ILE A 19 9.98 10.00 -8.12
N MET A 20 9.83 10.33 -6.85
CA MET A 20 8.77 9.79 -6.00
C MET A 20 7.37 10.11 -6.56
N LEU A 21 7.10 11.35 -6.92
CA LEU A 21 5.77 11.75 -7.38
C LEU A 21 5.32 10.99 -8.64
N PRO A 22 6.10 10.95 -9.75
CA PRO A 22 5.74 10.12 -10.89
C PRO A 22 5.62 8.63 -10.56
N SER A 23 6.48 8.08 -9.69
CA SER A 23 6.45 6.67 -9.33
C SER A 23 5.15 6.29 -8.61
N LEU A 24 4.62 7.16 -7.73
CA LEU A 24 3.31 6.95 -7.08
C LEU A 24 2.19 6.76 -8.12
N TYR A 25 2.12 7.62 -9.12
CA TYR A 25 1.11 7.51 -10.18
C TYR A 25 1.36 6.35 -11.13
N CYS A 26 2.62 6.00 -11.39
CA CYS A 26 2.97 4.86 -12.25
C CYS A 26 2.54 3.51 -11.67
N THR A 27 2.24 3.41 -10.38
CA THR A 27 1.68 2.19 -9.77
C THR A 27 0.35 1.75 -10.41
N VAL A 28 -0.39 2.68 -11.05
CA VAL A 28 -1.60 2.36 -11.83
C VAL A 28 -1.34 1.32 -12.91
N PHE A 29 -0.15 1.31 -13.52
CA PHE A 29 0.22 0.29 -14.51
C PHE A 29 0.28 -1.11 -13.90
N GLY A 30 0.71 -1.24 -12.65
CA GLY A 30 0.66 -2.50 -11.90
C GLY A 30 -0.78 -2.98 -11.72
N THR A 31 -1.70 -2.08 -11.37
CA THR A 31 -3.14 -2.39 -11.29
C THR A 31 -3.69 -2.88 -12.62
N LEU A 32 -3.42 -2.14 -13.70
CA LEU A 32 -3.88 -2.51 -15.04
C LEU A 32 -3.31 -3.86 -15.48
N THR A 33 -2.04 -4.13 -15.18
CA THR A 33 -1.40 -5.42 -15.46
C THR A 33 -2.07 -6.55 -14.66
N ALA A 34 -2.33 -6.36 -13.37
CA ALA A 34 -3.03 -7.34 -12.53
C ALA A 34 -4.45 -7.63 -13.04
N MET A 35 -5.19 -6.58 -13.41
CA MET A 35 -6.54 -6.73 -13.99
C MET A 35 -6.49 -7.46 -15.34
N PHE A 36 -5.54 -7.10 -16.20
CA PHE A 36 -5.34 -7.75 -17.49
C PHE A 36 -5.02 -9.24 -17.31
N TYR A 37 -4.09 -9.58 -16.44
CA TYR A 37 -3.70 -10.96 -16.16
C TYR A 37 -4.88 -11.77 -15.58
N CYS A 38 -5.60 -11.22 -14.60
CA CYS A 38 -6.80 -11.81 -14.04
C CYS A 38 -7.84 -12.13 -15.14
N ARG A 39 -8.07 -11.17 -16.05
CA ARG A 39 -9.09 -11.32 -17.10
C ARG A 39 -8.68 -12.22 -18.25
N MET A 40 -7.44 -12.10 -18.73
CA MET A 40 -6.98 -12.72 -19.97
C MET A 40 -6.28 -14.07 -19.75
N VAL A 41 -5.58 -14.22 -18.64
CA VAL A 41 -4.81 -15.46 -18.35
C VAL A 41 -5.58 -16.37 -17.39
N GLU A 42 -6.12 -15.82 -16.29
CA GLU A 42 -6.89 -16.63 -15.35
C GLU A 42 -8.37 -16.77 -15.73
N MET A 43 -8.80 -16.06 -16.77
CA MET A 43 -10.20 -16.07 -17.26
C MET A 43 -11.23 -15.72 -16.17
N ARG A 44 -10.83 -15.00 -15.12
CA ARG A 44 -11.68 -14.55 -14.02
C ARG A 44 -12.20 -13.12 -14.27
N PRO A 45 -13.43 -12.81 -13.85
CA PRO A 45 -13.91 -11.43 -13.92
C PRO A 45 -13.16 -10.55 -12.92
N VAL A 46 -12.85 -9.28 -13.27
CA VAL A 46 -12.16 -8.32 -12.38
C VAL A 46 -12.89 -8.14 -11.03
N ARG A 47 -14.22 -8.27 -11.00
CA ARG A 47 -14.99 -8.26 -9.75
C ARG A 47 -14.57 -9.33 -8.75
N SER A 48 -13.98 -10.45 -9.22
CA SER A 48 -13.44 -11.51 -8.35
C SER A 48 -12.22 -11.05 -7.54
N MET A 49 -11.66 -9.89 -7.87
CA MET A 49 -10.59 -9.24 -7.11
C MET A 49 -11.14 -8.40 -5.93
N GLY A 50 -12.42 -8.53 -5.58
CA GLY A 50 -13.05 -7.72 -4.52
C GLY A 50 -13.43 -6.30 -4.95
N ALA A 51 -13.32 -5.98 -6.25
CA ALA A 51 -13.71 -4.67 -6.79
C ALA A 51 -15.24 -4.53 -6.89
N VAL A 52 -15.90 -4.39 -5.75
CA VAL A 52 -17.35 -4.28 -5.65
C VAL A 52 -17.78 -2.83 -5.88
N LYS A 53 -18.69 -2.59 -6.82
CA LYS A 53 -19.18 -1.23 -7.13
C LYS A 53 -20.15 -0.67 -6.08
N LYS A 54 -20.98 -1.54 -5.51
CA LYS A 54 -22.00 -1.12 -4.52
C LYS A 54 -21.34 -0.70 -3.22
N GLY A 55 -21.52 0.55 -2.84
CA GLY A 55 -20.95 1.08 -1.60
C GLY A 55 -19.45 1.42 -1.67
N ALA A 56 -18.77 1.23 -2.82
CA ALA A 56 -17.34 1.47 -2.98
C ALA A 56 -16.88 2.85 -2.45
N LEU A 57 -17.55 3.92 -2.87
CA LEU A 57 -17.20 5.27 -2.41
C LEU A 57 -17.33 5.43 -0.89
N ARG A 58 -18.42 4.90 -0.30
CA ARG A 58 -18.62 4.96 1.15
C ARG A 58 -17.52 4.19 1.89
N SER A 59 -17.22 2.97 1.47
CA SER A 59 -16.17 2.15 2.07
C SER A 59 -14.80 2.82 1.95
N TYR A 60 -14.50 3.38 0.79
CA TYR A 60 -13.25 4.08 0.54
C TYR A 60 -13.10 5.34 1.43
N LEU A 61 -14.16 6.14 1.57
CA LEU A 61 -14.15 7.31 2.45
C LEU A 61 -14.00 6.92 3.93
N ILE A 62 -14.64 5.83 4.37
CA ILE A 62 -14.46 5.29 5.72
C ILE A 62 -13.01 4.83 5.91
N GLY A 63 -12.42 4.13 4.94
CA GLY A 63 -11.03 3.72 4.98
C GLY A 63 -10.06 4.91 5.09
N ILE A 64 -10.28 5.98 4.33
CA ILE A 64 -9.51 7.22 4.44
C ILE A 64 -9.65 7.81 5.85
N ALA A 65 -10.86 7.92 6.39
CA ALA A 65 -11.08 8.47 7.72
C ALA A 65 -10.38 7.63 8.82
N VAL A 66 -10.50 6.31 8.75
CA VAL A 66 -9.79 5.39 9.66
C VAL A 66 -8.28 5.55 9.52
N GLY A 67 -7.76 5.63 8.30
CA GLY A 67 -6.33 5.85 8.04
C GLY A 67 -5.82 7.16 8.65
N ILE A 68 -6.57 8.26 8.49
CA ILE A 68 -6.24 9.56 9.10
C ILE A 68 -6.20 9.43 10.64
N VAL A 69 -7.20 8.81 11.24
CA VAL A 69 -7.25 8.64 12.71
C VAL A 69 -6.07 7.81 13.21
N LEU A 70 -5.76 6.68 12.57
CA LEU A 70 -4.64 5.82 12.93
C LEU A 70 -3.30 6.54 12.79
N MET A 71 -3.06 7.22 11.67
CA MET A 71 -1.81 7.95 11.44
C MET A 71 -1.66 9.13 12.39
N SER A 72 -2.75 9.84 12.69
CA SER A 72 -2.75 10.90 13.68
C SER A 72 -2.43 10.37 15.10
N ALA A 73 -3.01 9.23 15.48
CA ALA A 73 -2.73 8.59 16.75
C ALA A 73 -1.27 8.15 16.86
N ILE A 74 -0.71 7.51 15.84
CA ILE A 74 0.70 7.09 15.80
C ILE A 74 1.62 8.31 15.90
N THR A 75 1.32 9.38 15.14
CA THR A 75 2.10 10.62 15.17
C THR A 75 2.05 11.26 16.56
N LEU A 76 0.87 11.36 17.15
CA LEU A 76 0.70 11.91 18.50
C LEU A 76 1.48 11.10 19.54
N LEU A 77 1.36 9.78 19.53
CA LEU A 77 2.12 8.91 20.43
C LEU A 77 3.63 9.08 20.23
N SER A 78 4.12 9.16 19.00
CA SER A 78 5.55 9.35 18.74
C SER A 78 6.07 10.69 19.26
N VAL A 79 5.25 11.73 19.24
CA VAL A 79 5.57 13.04 19.84
C VAL A 79 5.54 12.97 21.37
N LEU A 80 4.53 12.35 21.96
CA LEU A 80 4.41 12.18 23.42
C LEU A 80 5.59 11.40 24.00
N PHE A 81 6.10 10.40 23.28
CA PHE A 81 7.29 9.64 23.70
C PHE A 81 8.62 10.29 23.30
N GLY A 82 8.61 11.49 22.73
CA GLY A 82 9.82 12.23 22.38
C GLY A 82 10.59 11.63 21.17
N VAL A 83 9.97 10.74 20.41
CA VAL A 83 10.58 10.12 19.21
C VAL A 83 10.59 11.12 18.05
N ASN A 84 9.53 11.92 17.90
CA ASN A 84 9.38 12.95 16.88
C ASN A 84 9.03 14.31 17.51
N SER A 85 9.27 15.38 16.75
CA SER A 85 8.82 16.73 17.09
C SER A 85 7.93 17.29 15.99
N ILE A 86 6.93 18.08 16.36
CA ILE A 86 6.09 18.80 15.40
C ILE A 86 6.67 20.21 15.24
N ALA A 87 6.99 20.60 14.02
CA ALA A 87 7.38 21.96 13.67
C ALA A 87 6.45 22.51 12.58
N VAL A 88 5.99 23.73 12.76
CA VAL A 88 5.21 24.41 11.72
C VAL A 88 6.18 24.99 10.71
N ARG A 89 6.06 24.57 9.46
CA ARG A 89 6.86 25.06 8.35
C ARG A 89 6.14 26.21 7.64
N SER A 90 6.84 27.34 7.44
CA SER A 90 6.38 28.42 6.58
C SER A 90 6.54 28.04 5.09
N GLY A 91 5.72 28.61 4.21
CA GLY A 91 5.82 28.38 2.76
C GLY A 91 5.27 27.02 2.30
N ILE A 92 4.13 26.61 2.84
CA ILE A 92 3.44 25.39 2.44
C ILE A 92 2.95 25.49 0.99
N ASN A 93 3.36 24.54 0.15
CA ASN A 93 2.86 24.42 -1.22
C ASN A 93 1.67 23.44 -1.26
N PHE A 94 0.45 23.99 -1.19
CA PHE A 94 -0.78 23.19 -1.23
C PHE A 94 -0.94 22.36 -2.51
N GLY A 95 -0.44 22.86 -3.64
CA GLY A 95 -0.42 22.11 -4.91
C GLY A 95 0.39 20.81 -4.81
N MET A 96 1.57 20.88 -4.19
CA MET A 96 2.40 19.70 -3.96
C MET A 96 1.75 18.73 -2.98
N ILE A 97 1.10 19.23 -1.92
CA ILE A 97 0.36 18.38 -0.99
C ILE A 97 -0.76 17.64 -1.72
N ALA A 98 -1.54 18.33 -2.54
CA ALA A 98 -2.61 17.72 -3.32
C ALA A 98 -2.09 16.65 -4.30
N LEU A 99 -0.95 16.92 -4.97
CA LEU A 99 -0.32 15.96 -5.88
C LEU A 99 0.16 14.71 -5.14
N TYR A 100 0.83 14.86 -3.99
CA TYR A 100 1.23 13.71 -3.17
C TYR A 100 0.04 12.94 -2.63
N PHE A 101 -0.98 13.63 -2.14
CA PHE A 101 -2.20 13.00 -1.67
C PHE A 101 -2.86 12.15 -2.77
N GLY A 102 -3.02 12.72 -3.98
CA GLY A 102 -3.52 11.98 -5.14
C GLY A 102 -2.64 10.79 -5.51
N GLY A 103 -1.32 10.98 -5.50
CA GLY A 103 -0.34 9.92 -5.76
C GLY A 103 -0.45 8.75 -4.77
N PHE A 104 -0.54 9.04 -3.48
CA PHE A 104 -0.73 8.01 -2.43
C PHE A 104 -2.09 7.31 -2.52
N LEU A 105 -3.16 8.01 -2.92
CA LEU A 105 -4.44 7.36 -3.19
C LEU A 105 -4.33 6.35 -4.35
N VAL A 106 -3.66 6.72 -5.43
CA VAL A 106 -3.43 5.83 -6.59
C VAL A 106 -2.56 4.65 -6.18
N GLN A 107 -1.47 4.87 -5.46
CA GLN A 107 -0.58 3.81 -4.98
C GLN A 107 -1.31 2.86 -4.04
N GLY A 108 -1.98 3.36 -3.00
CA GLY A 108 -2.69 2.53 -2.04
C GLY A 108 -3.75 1.66 -2.70
N MET A 109 -4.53 2.24 -3.65
CA MET A 109 -5.46 1.47 -4.45
C MET A 109 -4.75 0.38 -5.27
N SER A 110 -3.62 0.71 -5.89
CA SER A 110 -2.85 -0.24 -6.71
C SER A 110 -2.32 -1.40 -5.88
N GLU A 111 -1.82 -1.13 -4.69
CA GLU A 111 -1.33 -2.14 -3.76
C GLU A 111 -2.46 -3.09 -3.32
N GLU A 112 -3.64 -2.57 -3.00
CA GLU A 112 -4.78 -3.42 -2.67
C GLU A 112 -5.19 -4.31 -3.85
N PHE A 113 -5.25 -3.78 -5.08
CA PHE A 113 -5.57 -4.57 -6.27
C PHE A 113 -4.54 -5.67 -6.53
N ILE A 114 -3.24 -5.38 -6.39
CA ILE A 114 -2.16 -6.33 -6.67
C ILE A 114 -2.10 -7.41 -5.59
N PHE A 115 -2.02 -7.01 -4.33
CA PHE A 115 -1.74 -7.96 -3.25
C PHE A 115 -3.00 -8.67 -2.73
N ARG A 116 -4.08 -7.95 -2.46
CA ARG A 116 -5.32 -8.55 -1.94
C ARG A 116 -6.25 -8.97 -3.05
N GLY A 117 -6.46 -8.11 -4.03
CA GLY A 117 -7.36 -8.39 -5.16
C GLY A 117 -6.87 -9.51 -6.05
N TYR A 118 -5.60 -9.46 -6.46
CA TYR A 118 -5.03 -10.44 -7.40
C TYR A 118 -4.33 -11.59 -6.66
N LEU A 119 -3.21 -11.32 -5.99
CA LEU A 119 -2.33 -12.35 -5.45
C LEU A 119 -3.03 -13.23 -4.40
N MET A 120 -3.65 -12.61 -3.40
CA MET A 120 -4.34 -13.34 -2.34
C MET A 120 -5.48 -14.21 -2.89
N ASN A 121 -6.30 -13.67 -3.79
CA ASN A 121 -7.41 -14.44 -4.38
C ASN A 121 -6.93 -15.54 -5.32
N SER A 122 -5.85 -15.34 -6.08
CA SER A 122 -5.29 -16.38 -6.94
C SER A 122 -4.70 -17.55 -6.15
N VAL A 123 -4.03 -17.26 -5.04
CA VAL A 123 -3.53 -18.29 -4.12
C VAL A 123 -4.70 -18.96 -3.38
N GLY A 124 -5.66 -18.18 -2.86
CA GLY A 124 -6.82 -18.68 -2.13
C GLY A 124 -7.75 -19.57 -2.94
N GLY A 125 -7.77 -19.39 -4.26
CA GLY A 125 -8.51 -20.29 -5.18
C GLY A 125 -7.96 -21.72 -5.28
N LYS A 126 -6.72 -21.95 -4.81
CA LYS A 126 -6.03 -23.25 -4.89
C LYS A 126 -5.54 -23.77 -3.54
N HIS A 127 -5.47 -22.90 -2.53
CA HIS A 127 -4.88 -23.19 -1.22
C HIS A 127 -5.75 -22.64 -0.10
N SER A 128 -5.34 -22.89 1.16
CA SER A 128 -6.05 -22.36 2.33
C SER A 128 -5.99 -20.82 2.40
N ALA A 129 -7.03 -20.22 2.98
CA ALA A 129 -7.08 -18.77 3.21
C ALA A 129 -5.87 -18.27 4.04
N ALA A 130 -5.43 -19.05 5.04
CA ALA A 130 -4.27 -18.72 5.84
C ALA A 130 -2.98 -18.62 5.00
N LEU A 131 -2.77 -19.56 4.07
CA LEU A 131 -1.63 -19.52 3.16
C LEU A 131 -1.72 -18.32 2.19
N ALA A 132 -2.91 -18.05 1.67
CA ALA A 132 -3.14 -16.92 0.77
C ALA A 132 -2.84 -15.58 1.47
N VAL A 133 -3.32 -15.40 2.69
CA VAL A 133 -3.03 -14.22 3.53
C VAL A 133 -1.54 -14.12 3.81
N GLY A 134 -0.89 -15.22 4.22
CA GLY A 134 0.54 -15.23 4.54
C GLY A 134 1.42 -14.86 3.34
N ILE A 135 1.17 -15.46 2.17
CA ILE A 135 1.91 -15.16 0.94
C ILE A 135 1.69 -13.71 0.51
N SER A 136 0.45 -13.25 0.51
CA SER A 136 0.11 -11.87 0.14
C SER A 136 0.77 -10.85 1.08
N ALA A 137 0.70 -11.09 2.39
CA ALA A 137 1.28 -10.20 3.39
C ALA A 137 2.81 -10.15 3.32
N LEU A 138 3.46 -11.29 3.13
CA LEU A 138 4.91 -11.35 2.98
C LEU A 138 5.35 -10.66 1.69
N ALA A 139 4.68 -10.92 0.58
CA ALA A 139 4.97 -10.26 -0.70
C ALA A 139 4.79 -8.75 -0.62
N PHE A 140 3.73 -8.26 0.07
CA PHE A 140 3.53 -6.85 0.33
C PHE A 140 4.68 -6.23 1.14
N GLY A 141 5.08 -6.87 2.23
CA GLY A 141 6.21 -6.40 3.04
C GLY A 141 7.52 -6.36 2.26
N LEU A 142 7.82 -7.39 1.48
CA LEU A 142 9.04 -7.48 0.67
C LEU A 142 9.05 -6.48 -0.51
N ALA A 143 7.91 -6.13 -1.07
CA ALA A 143 7.81 -5.09 -2.10
C ALA A 143 8.30 -3.72 -1.62
N HIS A 144 8.34 -3.50 -0.30
CA HIS A 144 8.84 -2.28 0.34
C HIS A 144 10.34 -2.35 0.70
N ALA A 145 11.04 -3.43 0.33
CA ALA A 145 12.44 -3.65 0.74
C ALA A 145 13.41 -2.57 0.23
N ALA A 146 13.06 -1.87 -0.86
CA ALA A 146 13.84 -0.76 -1.40
C ALA A 146 13.53 0.60 -0.76
N ASN A 147 12.55 0.68 0.15
CA ASN A 147 12.19 1.94 0.79
C ASN A 147 13.28 2.41 1.77
N PRO A 148 13.47 3.75 1.91
CA PRO A 148 14.36 4.31 2.92
C PRO A 148 14.03 3.80 4.32
N GLY A 149 15.07 3.41 5.08
CA GLY A 149 14.90 2.94 6.45
C GLY A 149 14.32 1.54 6.61
N PHE A 150 14.15 0.77 5.52
CA PHE A 150 13.67 -0.60 5.60
C PHE A 150 14.59 -1.47 6.47
N ASN A 151 14.00 -2.18 7.41
CA ASN A 151 14.68 -3.09 8.34
C ASN A 151 13.70 -4.19 8.80
N ALA A 152 14.17 -5.10 9.65
CA ALA A 152 13.35 -6.23 10.12
C ALA A 152 12.07 -5.78 10.86
N LEU A 153 12.13 -4.69 11.63
CA LEU A 153 10.96 -4.15 12.33
C LEU A 153 9.96 -3.51 11.34
N ALA A 154 10.46 -2.79 10.34
CA ALA A 154 9.63 -2.25 9.27
C ALA A 154 8.94 -3.37 8.47
N LEU A 155 9.67 -4.45 8.14
CA LEU A 155 9.10 -5.63 7.49
C LEU A 155 7.99 -6.25 8.36
N LEU A 156 8.24 -6.45 9.65
CA LEU A 156 7.24 -7.00 10.57
C LEU A 156 5.97 -6.12 10.60
N ASN A 157 6.12 -4.81 10.73
CA ASN A 157 5.00 -3.87 10.73
C ASN A 157 4.18 -3.94 9.41
N LEU A 158 4.87 -3.97 8.27
CA LEU A 158 4.22 -4.07 6.96
C LEU A 158 3.48 -5.40 6.79
N VAL A 159 4.07 -6.51 7.23
CA VAL A 159 3.43 -7.83 7.20
C VAL A 159 2.21 -7.88 8.11
N LEU A 160 2.30 -7.36 9.34
CA LEU A 160 1.16 -7.31 10.27
C LEU A 160 0.03 -6.43 9.74
N PHE A 161 0.36 -5.26 9.18
CA PHE A 161 -0.62 -4.41 8.52
C PHE A 161 -1.28 -5.13 7.33
N ALA A 162 -0.48 -5.82 6.51
CA ALA A 162 -0.98 -6.55 5.37
C ALA A 162 -1.88 -7.74 5.77
N VAL A 163 -1.57 -8.45 6.86
CA VAL A 163 -2.43 -9.48 7.44
C VAL A 163 -3.77 -8.86 7.89
N PHE A 164 -3.72 -7.73 8.62
CA PHE A 164 -4.93 -7.03 9.04
C PHE A 164 -5.82 -6.64 7.85
N ALA A 165 -5.25 -6.00 6.83
CA ALA A 165 -5.99 -5.60 5.63
C ALA A 165 -6.56 -6.81 4.87
N SER A 166 -5.81 -7.91 4.79
CA SER A 166 -6.25 -9.16 4.17
C SER A 166 -7.43 -9.80 4.91
N LEU A 167 -7.38 -9.84 6.24
CA LEU A 167 -8.47 -10.35 7.07
C LEU A 167 -9.71 -9.46 6.97
N TYR A 168 -9.52 -8.14 6.91
CA TYR A 168 -10.62 -7.20 6.69
C TYR A 168 -11.30 -7.45 5.35
N MET A 169 -10.52 -7.61 4.26
CA MET A 169 -11.05 -7.93 2.94
C MET A 169 -11.81 -9.27 2.93
N LEU A 170 -11.27 -10.32 3.55
CA LEU A 170 -11.97 -11.61 3.65
C LEU A 170 -13.29 -11.53 4.40
N ASN A 171 -13.38 -10.66 5.40
CA ASN A 171 -14.61 -10.48 6.17
C ASN A 171 -15.64 -9.58 5.47
N SER A 172 -15.19 -8.60 4.69
CA SER A 172 -16.05 -7.62 4.01
C SER A 172 -16.39 -7.98 2.57
N ASP A 173 -15.67 -8.93 1.97
CA ASP A 173 -15.69 -9.27 0.53
C ASP A 173 -15.54 -8.01 -0.36
N ASN A 174 -14.74 -7.05 0.10
CA ASN A 174 -14.62 -5.74 -0.50
C ASN A 174 -13.21 -5.19 -0.34
N ILE A 175 -12.63 -4.72 -1.45
CA ILE A 175 -11.27 -4.18 -1.51
C ILE A 175 -11.19 -2.69 -1.07
N TRP A 176 -12.35 -2.00 -1.02
CA TRP A 176 -12.45 -0.57 -0.70
C TRP A 176 -12.46 -0.27 0.79
#